data_0c6cd70ba43620f19587d4ad5221b48e
#
_entry.id   0c6cd70ba43620f19587d4ad5221b48e
#
_cell.length_a   1.000
_cell.length_b   1.000
_cell.length_c   1.000
_cell.angle_alpha   90.00
_cell.angle_beta   90.00
_cell.angle_gamma   90.00
#
_symmetry.space_group_name_H-M   'P 1'
#
loop_
_entity.id
_entity.type
_entity.pdbx_description
1 polymer ?
#
loop_
_entity_poly.entity_id
_entity_poly.type
_entity_poly.pdbx_seq_one_letter_code
_entity_poly.pdbx_strand_id
1 'polypeptide(L)'
;FKQEKRKFKKEREEFFDKQRSQRVETGGLKPGVKGQKADAGGPTSHLRPPSSALMPLNKYISHAGIAGRREAAEMVKKGLVKVNGETVTEPGHKVSEKDEVRVNGKKIFVAKNLVYILLNKPKDYITTTDDPQGRKTVLDIIGAATPERVYPVGRLDRNTSGVLLLTNDGDLAQKLTHPSNEIKKVYHVTLNKPLEKNDFDRILKGIKLDDGPASVDALAYADNKDKTQLGVEIHSGRNRI
;
A
#
# COMPACT_ATOMS: atom_id res chain seq x y z
N PHE A 1 -24.13 -11.69 -19.21
CA PHE A 1 -23.16 -10.69 -18.69
C PHE A 1 -23.70 -9.85 -17.50
N LYS A 2 -24.94 -9.29 -17.55
CA LYS A 2 -25.56 -8.56 -16.42
C LYS A 2 -26.01 -9.48 -15.28
N GLN A 3 -26.51 -10.66 -15.58
CA GLN A 3 -26.95 -11.66 -14.61
C GLN A 3 -25.76 -12.31 -13.88
N GLU A 4 -24.66 -12.59 -14.58
CA GLU A 4 -23.44 -13.13 -13.99
C GLU A 4 -22.78 -12.15 -13.02
N LYS A 5 -22.72 -10.85 -13.36
CA LYS A 5 -22.22 -9.82 -12.42
C LYS A 5 -23.06 -9.71 -11.15
N ARG A 6 -24.39 -9.90 -11.24
CA ARG A 6 -25.27 -9.90 -10.06
C ARG A 6 -25.06 -11.13 -9.20
N LYS A 7 -24.87 -12.30 -9.81
CA LYS A 7 -24.58 -13.56 -9.11
C LYS A 7 -23.25 -13.49 -8.37
N PHE A 8 -22.20 -13.03 -9.04
CA PHE A 8 -20.87 -12.85 -8.43
C PHE A 8 -20.86 -11.84 -7.28
N LYS A 9 -21.64 -10.74 -7.38
CA LYS A 9 -21.77 -9.77 -6.29
C LYS A 9 -22.46 -10.40 -5.07
N LYS A 10 -23.50 -11.18 -5.26
CA LYS A 10 -24.24 -11.84 -4.19
C LYS A 10 -23.39 -12.91 -3.48
N GLU A 11 -22.70 -13.75 -4.23
CA GLU A 11 -21.78 -14.77 -3.69
C GLU A 11 -20.64 -14.15 -2.87
N ARG A 12 -20.13 -13.00 -3.31
CA ARG A 12 -19.11 -12.24 -2.57
C ARG A 12 -19.64 -11.65 -1.26
N GLU A 13 -20.84 -11.10 -1.26
CA GLU A 13 -21.50 -10.58 -0.05
C GLU A 13 -21.76 -11.72 0.95
N GLU A 14 -22.30 -12.85 0.51
CA GLU A 14 -22.52 -14.03 1.35
C GLU A 14 -21.25 -14.61 1.95
N PHE A 15 -20.13 -14.60 1.21
CA PHE A 15 -18.82 -15.03 1.71
C PHE A 15 -18.31 -14.11 2.84
N PHE A 16 -18.41 -12.80 2.67
CA PHE A 16 -17.98 -11.85 3.71
C PHE A 16 -18.89 -11.86 4.94
N ASP A 17 -20.18 -12.07 4.79
CA ASP A 17 -21.12 -12.18 5.90
C ASP A 17 -20.90 -13.47 6.71
N LYS A 18 -20.58 -14.57 6.05
CA LYS A 18 -20.20 -15.83 6.70
C LYS A 18 -18.90 -15.70 7.50
N GLN A 19 -17.94 -14.97 7.02
CA GLN A 19 -16.69 -14.65 7.77
C GLN A 19 -16.96 -13.73 8.98
N ARG A 20 -17.87 -12.77 8.86
CA ARG A 20 -18.28 -11.92 9.99
C ARG A 20 -18.96 -12.71 11.09
N SER A 21 -19.86 -13.61 10.75
CA SER A 21 -20.58 -14.46 11.70
C SER A 21 -19.64 -15.37 12.49
N GLN A 22 -18.65 -15.98 11.85
CA GLN A 22 -17.64 -16.81 12.51
C GLN A 22 -16.72 -16.04 13.48
N ARG A 23 -16.54 -14.74 13.25
CA ARG A 23 -15.70 -13.87 14.11
C ARG A 23 -16.43 -13.44 15.39
N VAL A 24 -17.75 -13.49 15.41
CA VAL A 24 -18.59 -13.13 16.58
C VAL A 24 -18.65 -14.29 17.59
N GLU A 25 -18.53 -15.54 17.14
CA GLU A 25 -18.64 -16.74 18.02
C GLU A 25 -17.38 -17.05 18.83
N THR A 26 -16.21 -16.44 18.52
CA THR A 26 -14.95 -16.72 19.21
C THR A 26 -14.49 -15.65 20.21
N GLY A 27 -15.28 -14.59 20.43
CA GLY A 27 -14.91 -13.44 21.27
C GLY A 27 -15.84 -13.20 22.44
N GLY A 28 -15.95 -14.14 23.37
CA GLY A 28 -16.63 -13.91 24.65
C GLY A 28 -15.83 -13.02 25.60
N LEU A 29 -16.22 -11.77 25.79
CA LEU A 29 -15.76 -10.89 26.86
C LEU A 29 -16.93 -10.40 27.70
N LYS A 30 -16.76 -10.57 29.02
CA LYS A 30 -17.72 -10.29 30.09
C LYS A 30 -18.12 -8.81 30.19
N PRO A 31 -19.34 -8.49 30.69
CA PRO A 31 -19.80 -7.12 30.83
C PRO A 31 -19.43 -6.52 32.19
N GLY A 32 -19.11 -5.25 32.18
CA GLY A 32 -19.11 -4.44 33.38
C GLY A 32 -18.22 -3.21 33.30
N VAL A 33 -18.79 -2.05 32.95
CA VAL A 33 -18.68 -0.78 33.69
C VAL A 33 -19.73 0.21 33.12
N LYS A 34 -20.44 0.89 34.04
CA LYS A 34 -21.54 1.81 33.79
C LYS A 34 -21.09 3.18 33.24
N GLY A 35 -21.81 3.66 32.24
CA GLY A 35 -22.39 5.01 32.09
C GLY A 35 -21.47 6.23 32.02
N GLN A 36 -21.25 6.74 30.80
CA GLN A 36 -21.27 8.21 30.58
C GLN A 36 -21.84 8.48 29.18
N LYS A 37 -22.73 9.48 29.11
CA LYS A 37 -23.42 9.95 27.90
C LYS A 37 -22.38 10.49 26.90
N ALA A 38 -22.40 10.02 25.66
CA ALA A 38 -21.63 10.57 24.56
C ALA A 38 -22.52 11.47 23.69
N ASP A 39 -22.08 12.70 23.50
CA ASP A 39 -22.63 13.64 22.52
C ASP A 39 -22.39 13.13 21.10
N ALA A 40 -23.41 13.30 20.26
CA ALA A 40 -23.41 12.92 18.85
C ALA A 40 -22.58 13.90 18.02
N GLY A 41 -21.28 13.58 17.83
CA GLY A 41 -20.42 14.19 16.83
C GLY A 41 -19.93 13.10 15.88
N GLY A 42 -20.24 13.21 14.58
CA GLY A 42 -19.87 12.24 13.57
C GLY A 42 -18.34 12.02 13.44
N PRO A 43 -17.88 10.86 12.92
CA PRO A 43 -16.47 10.52 12.90
C PRO A 43 -15.74 11.26 11.78
N THR A 44 -15.25 12.46 12.05
CA THR A 44 -14.12 13.01 11.31
C THR A 44 -12.86 12.38 11.86
N SER A 45 -12.46 11.23 11.32
CA SER A 45 -11.18 10.61 11.63
C SER A 45 -10.04 11.45 11.06
N HIS A 46 -9.69 12.53 11.76
CA HIS A 46 -8.41 13.19 11.57
C HIS A 46 -7.32 12.25 12.12
N LEU A 47 -6.81 11.36 11.29
CA LEU A 47 -5.52 10.71 11.50
C LEU A 47 -4.43 11.77 11.35
N ARG A 48 -4.36 12.67 12.34
CA ARG A 48 -3.28 13.62 12.47
C ARG A 48 -2.09 12.87 13.07
N PRO A 49 -0.95 12.76 12.37
CA PRO A 49 0.25 12.24 13.02
C PRO A 49 0.58 13.14 14.21
N PRO A 50 1.12 12.59 15.31
CA PRO A 50 1.48 13.39 16.47
C PRO A 50 2.48 14.46 16.03
N SER A 51 2.17 15.71 16.29
CA SER A 51 2.83 16.94 15.82
C SER A 51 4.21 17.21 16.45
N SER A 52 4.91 16.19 16.95
CA SER A 52 6.24 16.32 17.58
C SER A 52 7.22 15.19 17.23
N ALA A 53 6.89 14.29 16.30
CA ALA A 53 7.78 13.21 15.95
C ALA A 53 8.94 13.69 15.07
N LEU A 54 10.17 13.54 15.56
CA LEU A 54 11.38 13.74 14.77
C LEU A 54 11.40 12.79 13.57
N MET A 55 11.62 13.29 12.37
CA MET A 55 11.75 12.48 11.18
C MET A 55 13.08 12.73 10.44
N PRO A 56 13.59 11.74 9.68
CA PRO A 56 14.79 11.95 8.86
C PRO A 56 14.58 13.07 7.83
N LEU A 57 15.60 13.89 7.60
CA LEU A 57 15.57 15.05 6.69
C LEU A 57 15.13 14.67 5.26
N ASN A 58 15.62 13.55 4.72
CA ASN A 58 15.18 13.07 3.41
C ASN A 58 13.67 12.67 3.39
N LYS A 59 13.11 12.20 4.52
CA LYS A 59 11.68 11.94 4.65
C LYS A 59 10.90 13.26 4.70
N TYR A 60 11.41 14.27 5.45
CA TYR A 60 10.81 15.59 5.54
C TYR A 60 10.68 16.25 4.15
N ILE A 61 11.78 16.26 3.36
CA ILE A 61 11.80 16.82 2.01
C ILE A 61 10.80 16.10 1.08
N SER A 62 10.70 14.77 1.23
CA SER A 62 9.75 13.98 0.45
C SER A 62 8.29 14.28 0.85
N HIS A 63 8.00 14.44 2.13
CA HIS A 63 6.67 14.83 2.63
C HIS A 63 6.30 16.28 2.27
N ALA A 64 7.31 17.13 2.04
CA ALA A 64 7.10 18.47 1.49
C ALA A 64 6.81 18.47 -0.03
N GLY A 65 6.76 17.30 -0.68
CA GLY A 65 6.45 17.18 -2.11
C GLY A 65 7.58 17.59 -3.06
N ILE A 66 8.78 17.89 -2.55
CA ILE A 66 9.90 18.40 -3.37
C ILE A 66 10.49 17.29 -4.24
N ALA A 67 10.78 16.12 -3.65
CA ALA A 67 11.48 15.03 -4.31
C ALA A 67 11.09 13.67 -3.73
N GLY A 68 11.44 12.57 -4.41
CA GLY A 68 11.40 11.24 -3.81
C GLY A 68 12.46 11.08 -2.72
N ARG A 69 12.28 10.16 -1.76
CA ARG A 69 13.22 9.99 -0.64
C ARG A 69 14.68 9.75 -1.05
N ARG A 70 14.92 9.02 -2.16
CA ARG A 70 16.28 8.78 -2.68
C ARG A 70 16.87 10.03 -3.28
N GLU A 71 16.12 10.74 -4.10
CA GLU A 71 16.52 12.01 -4.69
C GLU A 71 16.73 13.08 -3.61
N ALA A 72 15.84 13.17 -2.62
CA ALA A 72 16.02 14.02 -1.44
C ALA A 72 17.31 13.72 -0.68
N ALA A 73 17.67 12.42 -0.54
CA ALA A 73 18.93 12.03 0.09
C ALA A 73 20.15 12.52 -0.71
N GLU A 74 20.10 12.46 -2.03
CA GLU A 74 21.17 13.01 -2.89
C GLU A 74 21.27 14.54 -2.81
N MET A 75 20.12 15.24 -2.73
CA MET A 75 20.12 16.70 -2.51
C MET A 75 20.77 17.08 -1.19
N VAL A 76 20.52 16.33 -0.11
CA VAL A 76 21.15 16.53 1.20
C VAL A 76 22.66 16.30 1.12
N LYS A 77 23.11 15.18 0.56
CA LYS A 77 24.52 14.85 0.38
C LYS A 77 25.28 15.92 -0.42
N LYS A 78 24.63 16.53 -1.41
CA LYS A 78 25.19 17.62 -2.22
C LYS A 78 25.23 18.97 -1.51
N GLY A 79 24.79 19.05 -0.24
CA GLY A 79 24.79 20.31 0.54
C GLY A 79 23.76 21.34 0.09
N LEU A 80 22.73 20.93 -0.67
CA LEU A 80 21.66 21.81 -1.16
C LEU A 80 20.61 22.12 -0.11
N VAL A 81 20.73 21.53 1.10
CA VAL A 81 19.73 21.60 2.16
C VAL A 81 20.32 22.28 3.40
N LYS A 82 19.58 23.25 3.95
CA LYS A 82 19.89 23.89 5.20
C LYS A 82 18.80 23.63 6.24
N VAL A 83 19.20 23.41 7.48
CA VAL A 83 18.32 23.28 8.64
C VAL A 83 18.73 24.35 9.64
N ASN A 84 17.79 25.22 10.02
CA ASN A 84 18.04 26.35 10.94
C ASN A 84 19.22 27.24 10.53
N GLY A 85 19.45 27.39 9.22
CA GLY A 85 20.55 28.20 8.65
C GLY A 85 21.83 27.42 8.36
N GLU A 86 22.04 26.24 8.94
CA GLU A 86 23.25 25.43 8.76
C GLU A 86 23.08 24.41 7.62
N THR A 87 24.12 24.19 6.83
CA THR A 87 24.12 23.18 5.75
C THR A 87 24.26 21.80 6.34
N VAL A 88 23.32 20.92 6.03
CA VAL A 88 23.28 19.52 6.47
C VAL A 88 23.55 18.60 5.29
N THR A 89 24.50 17.66 5.44
CA THR A 89 24.87 16.67 4.41
C THR A 89 24.49 15.25 4.74
N GLU A 90 23.93 15.02 5.95
CA GLU A 90 23.46 13.71 6.40
C GLU A 90 21.95 13.54 6.13
N PRO A 91 21.53 12.63 5.23
CA PRO A 91 20.10 12.42 4.93
C PRO A 91 19.27 11.91 6.11
N GLY A 92 19.92 11.24 7.07
CA GLY A 92 19.32 10.71 8.30
C GLY A 92 19.15 11.76 9.41
N HIS A 93 19.70 12.96 9.26
CA HIS A 93 19.56 14.04 10.23
C HIS A 93 18.10 14.22 10.65
N LYS A 94 17.87 14.32 11.96
CA LYS A 94 16.51 14.38 12.52
C LYS A 94 16.02 15.83 12.57
N VAL A 95 14.85 16.05 11.97
CA VAL A 95 14.17 17.34 11.97
C VAL A 95 12.74 17.20 12.48
N SER A 96 12.22 18.26 13.05
CA SER A 96 10.84 18.42 13.52
C SER A 96 10.08 19.42 12.65
N GLU A 97 8.79 19.54 12.84
CA GLU A 97 7.97 20.59 12.20
C GLU A 97 8.35 22.01 12.62
N LYS A 98 9.09 22.18 13.73
CA LYS A 98 9.53 23.47 14.24
C LYS A 98 10.81 23.97 13.58
N ASP A 99 11.58 23.06 12.96
CA ASP A 99 12.82 23.41 12.31
C ASP A 99 12.59 24.11 10.98
N GLU A 100 13.38 25.11 10.70
CA GLU A 100 13.36 25.77 9.40
C GLU A 100 14.22 24.98 8.41
N VAL A 101 13.55 24.28 7.48
CA VAL A 101 14.22 23.54 6.42
C VAL A 101 14.15 24.33 5.11
N ARG A 102 15.32 24.53 4.47
CA ARG A 102 15.45 25.18 3.17
C ARG A 102 16.10 24.22 2.17
N VAL A 103 15.56 24.16 0.97
CA VAL A 103 16.12 23.44 -0.18
C VAL A 103 16.41 24.45 -1.29
N ASN A 104 17.64 24.51 -1.78
CA ASN A 104 18.07 25.51 -2.77
C ASN A 104 17.68 26.94 -2.36
N GLY A 105 17.85 27.28 -1.07
CA GLY A 105 17.50 28.58 -0.49
C GLY A 105 16.01 28.82 -0.23
N LYS A 106 15.10 28.00 -0.76
CA LYS A 106 13.66 28.13 -0.56
C LYS A 106 13.22 27.37 0.69
N LYS A 107 12.47 28.01 1.58
CA LYS A 107 11.85 27.37 2.74
C LYS A 107 10.78 26.40 2.30
N ILE A 108 10.78 25.21 2.89
CA ILE A 108 9.80 24.15 2.60
C ILE A 108 9.02 23.77 3.85
N PHE A 109 7.82 23.25 3.65
CA PHE A 109 6.92 22.79 4.71
C PHE A 109 6.39 21.42 4.34
N VAL A 110 6.11 20.59 5.32
CA VAL A 110 5.41 19.32 5.10
C VAL A 110 4.02 19.61 4.54
N ALA A 111 3.64 18.92 3.48
CA ALA A 111 2.33 19.07 2.85
C ALA A 111 1.23 18.74 3.88
N LYS A 112 0.31 19.68 4.08
CA LYS A 112 -0.84 19.52 5.00
C LYS A 112 -2.03 18.86 4.30
N ASN A 113 -2.12 19.00 2.97
CA ASN A 113 -3.21 18.45 2.17
C ASN A 113 -2.87 17.01 1.76
N LEU A 114 -3.47 16.05 2.44
CA LEU A 114 -3.36 14.65 2.05
C LEU A 114 -4.32 14.36 0.90
N VAL A 115 -3.79 13.73 -0.14
CA VAL A 115 -4.52 13.39 -1.36
C VAL A 115 -4.56 11.88 -1.53
N TYR A 116 -5.73 11.35 -1.85
CA TYR A 116 -5.95 9.93 -2.12
C TYR A 116 -6.70 9.79 -3.44
N ILE A 117 -6.07 9.16 -4.41
CA ILE A 117 -6.64 8.94 -5.75
C ILE A 117 -6.77 7.44 -5.97
N LEU A 118 -7.98 6.99 -6.26
CA LEU A 118 -8.26 5.62 -6.64
C LEU A 118 -8.30 5.53 -8.16
N LEU A 119 -7.29 4.90 -8.76
CA LEU A 119 -7.16 4.72 -10.19
C LEU A 119 -7.57 3.29 -10.59
N ASN A 120 -8.46 3.14 -11.56
CA ASN A 120 -8.59 1.88 -12.30
C ASN A 120 -7.51 1.87 -13.39
N LYS A 121 -6.33 1.34 -13.05
CA LYS A 121 -5.17 1.31 -13.96
C LYS A 121 -5.49 0.48 -15.20
N PRO A 122 -5.39 1.03 -16.41
CA PRO A 122 -5.49 0.23 -17.62
C PRO A 122 -4.19 -0.55 -17.90
N LYS A 123 -4.24 -1.46 -18.86
CA LYS A 123 -3.04 -2.11 -19.40
C LYS A 123 -2.14 -1.08 -20.10
N ASP A 124 -0.89 -1.45 -20.33
CA ASP A 124 0.16 -0.67 -21.01
C ASP A 124 0.72 0.55 -20.27
N TYR A 125 0.27 0.81 -19.05
CA TYR A 125 0.86 1.82 -18.16
C TYR A 125 1.71 1.16 -17.08
N ILE A 126 2.88 1.73 -16.80
CA ILE A 126 3.77 1.25 -15.72
C ILE A 126 3.51 1.99 -14.42
N THR A 127 3.67 1.28 -13.30
CA THR A 127 3.46 1.81 -11.95
C THR A 127 4.77 2.39 -11.41
N THR A 128 5.11 3.59 -11.86
CA THR A 128 6.30 4.35 -11.40
C THR A 128 6.00 5.84 -11.39
N THR A 129 6.80 6.60 -10.65
CA THR A 129 6.79 8.07 -10.65
C THR A 129 7.80 8.67 -11.62
N ASP A 130 8.74 7.85 -12.11
CA ASP A 130 9.76 8.24 -13.06
C ASP A 130 10.15 7.04 -13.89
N ASP A 131 10.32 7.25 -15.20
CA ASP A 131 10.74 6.20 -16.14
C ASP A 131 11.82 6.72 -17.09
N PRO A 132 13.07 6.25 -16.95
CA PRO A 132 14.17 6.66 -17.85
C PRO A 132 13.96 6.30 -19.33
N GLN A 133 13.04 5.36 -19.61
CA GLN A 133 12.73 4.93 -20.98
C GLN A 133 11.55 5.70 -21.61
N GLY A 134 10.96 6.65 -20.88
CA GLY A 134 9.86 7.48 -21.37
C GLY A 134 8.57 6.72 -21.69
N ARG A 135 8.33 5.55 -21.07
CA ARG A 135 7.09 4.78 -21.23
C ARG A 135 5.94 5.47 -20.49
N LYS A 136 4.72 5.19 -20.91
CA LYS A 136 3.51 5.69 -20.26
C LYS A 136 3.44 5.21 -18.80
N THR A 137 3.27 6.15 -17.87
CA THR A 137 3.18 5.90 -16.43
C THR A 137 1.76 6.13 -15.91
N VAL A 138 1.47 5.64 -14.72
CA VAL A 138 0.19 5.92 -14.04
C VAL A 138 0.01 7.41 -13.71
N LEU A 139 1.11 8.18 -13.64
CA LEU A 139 1.05 9.64 -13.43
C LEU A 139 0.53 10.37 -14.66
N ASP A 140 0.81 9.86 -15.86
CA ASP A 140 0.29 10.45 -17.12
C ASP A 140 -1.25 10.37 -17.18
N ILE A 141 -1.85 9.35 -16.54
CA ILE A 141 -3.31 9.18 -16.50
C ILE A 141 -3.95 10.20 -15.56
N ILE A 142 -3.36 10.41 -14.38
CA ILE A 142 -3.94 11.34 -13.40
C ILE A 142 -3.69 12.80 -13.76
N GLY A 143 -2.65 13.07 -14.56
CA GLY A 143 -2.36 14.40 -15.10
C GLY A 143 -2.45 15.49 -14.02
N ALA A 144 -3.27 16.53 -14.31
CA ALA A 144 -3.48 17.67 -13.41
C ALA A 144 -4.61 17.47 -12.39
N ALA A 145 -4.97 16.22 -12.04
CA ALA A 145 -6.03 15.97 -11.04
C ALA A 145 -5.68 16.52 -9.64
N THR A 146 -4.41 16.73 -9.36
CA THR A 146 -3.93 17.33 -8.12
C THR A 146 -2.63 18.11 -8.37
N PRO A 147 -2.42 19.24 -7.70
CA PRO A 147 -1.12 19.93 -7.70
C PRO A 147 -0.08 19.22 -6.82
N GLU A 148 -0.55 18.32 -5.91
CA GLU A 148 0.30 17.62 -4.98
C GLU A 148 1.08 16.49 -5.67
N ARG A 149 2.32 16.28 -5.25
CA ARG A 149 3.13 15.16 -5.72
C ARG A 149 2.64 13.85 -5.08
N VAL A 150 1.88 13.07 -5.82
CA VAL A 150 1.41 11.75 -5.38
C VAL A 150 2.25 10.63 -6.00
N TYR A 151 2.20 9.44 -5.39
CA TYR A 151 2.88 8.24 -5.84
C TYR A 151 2.00 7.00 -5.58
N PRO A 152 2.20 5.92 -6.35
CA PRO A 152 1.40 4.72 -6.21
C PRO A 152 1.72 3.96 -4.92
N VAL A 153 0.68 3.42 -4.29
CA VAL A 153 0.75 2.53 -3.13
C VAL A 153 0.79 1.09 -3.64
N GLY A 154 1.97 0.51 -3.67
CA GLY A 154 2.20 -0.78 -4.32
C GLY A 154 2.35 -0.68 -5.83
N ARG A 155 2.26 -1.81 -6.52
CA ARG A 155 2.47 -1.88 -7.97
C ARG A 155 1.53 -2.88 -8.62
N LEU A 156 1.12 -2.56 -9.85
CA LEU A 156 0.55 -3.48 -10.83
C LEU A 156 1.48 -3.52 -12.05
N ASP A 157 1.67 -4.68 -12.63
CA ASP A 157 2.50 -4.84 -13.82
C ASP A 157 1.93 -4.06 -15.02
N ARG A 158 2.73 -3.80 -16.04
CA ARG A 158 2.33 -3.06 -17.24
C ARG A 158 1.06 -3.62 -17.86
N ASN A 159 0.98 -4.94 -18.00
CA ASN A 159 -0.14 -5.63 -18.65
C ASN A 159 -1.27 -6.00 -17.68
N THR A 160 -1.17 -5.60 -16.41
CA THR A 160 -2.21 -5.81 -15.41
C THR A 160 -3.10 -4.58 -15.32
N SER A 161 -4.41 -4.79 -15.29
CA SER A 161 -5.40 -3.75 -15.03
C SER A 161 -6.05 -3.95 -13.66
N GLY A 162 -6.53 -2.86 -13.05
CA GLY A 162 -7.22 -2.93 -11.77
C GLY A 162 -6.99 -1.72 -10.88
N VAL A 163 -7.46 -1.83 -9.65
CA VAL A 163 -7.45 -0.74 -8.68
C VAL A 163 -6.05 -0.49 -8.16
N LEU A 164 -5.60 0.76 -8.25
CA LEU A 164 -4.34 1.27 -7.72
C LEU A 164 -4.61 2.54 -6.92
N LEU A 165 -4.15 2.58 -5.69
CA LEU A 165 -4.20 3.79 -4.86
C LEU A 165 -2.95 4.63 -5.12
N LEU A 166 -3.13 5.95 -5.33
CA LEU A 166 -2.05 6.93 -5.35
C LEU A 166 -2.28 7.94 -4.21
N THR A 167 -1.22 8.36 -3.56
CA THR A 167 -1.30 9.29 -2.43
C THR A 167 0.03 10.02 -2.21
N ASN A 168 0.00 11.14 -1.49
CA ASN A 168 1.17 11.78 -0.87
C ASN A 168 1.33 11.42 0.62
N ASP A 169 0.43 10.59 1.18
CA ASP A 169 0.52 10.08 2.55
C ASP A 169 1.53 8.92 2.63
N GLY A 170 2.79 9.27 2.98
CA GLY A 170 3.88 8.31 3.08
C GLY A 170 3.71 7.29 4.20
N ASP A 171 3.04 7.67 5.28
CA ASP A 171 2.84 6.80 6.43
C ASP A 171 1.77 5.74 6.12
N LEU A 172 0.68 6.14 5.43
CA LEU A 172 -0.30 5.17 4.93
C LEU A 172 0.31 4.24 3.89
N ALA A 173 1.06 4.79 2.92
CA ALA A 173 1.72 3.97 1.91
C ALA A 173 2.66 2.94 2.54
N GLN A 174 3.46 3.34 3.54
CA GLN A 174 4.33 2.44 4.27
C GLN A 174 3.54 1.35 5.01
N LYS A 175 2.46 1.72 5.71
CA LYS A 175 1.60 0.75 6.42
C LYS A 175 1.03 -0.32 5.49
N LEU A 176 0.64 0.06 4.28
CA LEU A 176 0.03 -0.86 3.31
C LEU A 176 1.03 -1.69 2.50
N THR A 177 2.29 -1.24 2.38
CA THR A 177 3.24 -1.88 1.45
C THR A 177 4.49 -2.47 2.10
N HIS A 178 4.85 -2.04 3.31
CA HIS A 178 6.07 -2.51 3.95
C HIS A 178 5.95 -3.98 4.38
N PRO A 179 6.93 -4.84 4.05
CA PRO A 179 6.88 -6.27 4.36
C PRO A 179 6.69 -6.58 5.84
N SER A 180 7.25 -5.76 6.75
CA SER A 180 7.10 -5.95 8.21
C SER A 180 5.66 -5.83 8.73
N ASN A 181 4.75 -5.31 7.93
CA ASN A 181 3.35 -5.22 8.31
C ASN A 181 2.54 -6.46 7.91
N GLU A 182 3.17 -7.43 7.24
CA GLU A 182 2.61 -8.73 6.87
C GLU A 182 1.22 -8.64 6.24
N ILE A 183 1.02 -7.60 5.40
CA ILE A 183 -0.26 -7.39 4.73
C ILE A 183 -0.54 -8.57 3.80
N LYS A 184 -1.56 -9.31 4.14
CA LYS A 184 -2.01 -10.50 3.40
C LYS A 184 -2.60 -10.10 2.05
N LYS A 185 -2.25 -10.88 1.04
CA LYS A 185 -2.73 -10.74 -0.33
C LYS A 185 -3.39 -12.05 -0.73
N VAL A 186 -4.63 -11.97 -1.14
CA VAL A 186 -5.40 -13.13 -1.59
C VAL A 186 -5.50 -13.09 -3.11
N TYR A 187 -5.07 -14.15 -3.75
CA TYR A 187 -5.13 -14.32 -5.19
C TYR A 187 -6.14 -15.41 -5.55
N HIS A 188 -6.97 -15.16 -6.56
CA HIS A 188 -7.71 -16.20 -7.26
C HIS A 188 -6.90 -16.56 -8.51
N VAL A 189 -6.44 -17.79 -8.58
CA VAL A 189 -5.57 -18.30 -9.64
C VAL A 189 -6.30 -19.34 -10.45
N THR A 190 -6.27 -19.22 -11.78
CA THR A 190 -6.75 -20.22 -12.70
C THR A 190 -5.58 -20.91 -13.37
N LEU A 191 -5.45 -22.22 -13.17
CA LEU A 191 -4.42 -23.05 -13.77
C LEU A 191 -4.86 -23.58 -15.14
N ASN A 192 -3.90 -23.93 -15.99
CA ASN A 192 -4.16 -24.56 -17.27
C ASN A 192 -4.50 -26.07 -17.16
N LYS A 193 -4.28 -26.68 -15.99
CA LYS A 193 -4.64 -28.08 -15.66
C LYS A 193 -4.96 -28.18 -14.16
N PRO A 194 -5.75 -29.21 -13.75
CA PRO A 194 -6.04 -29.45 -12.35
C PRO A 194 -4.78 -29.61 -11.50
N LEU A 195 -4.75 -29.03 -10.31
CA LEU A 195 -3.68 -29.23 -9.34
C LEU A 195 -3.85 -30.59 -8.65
N GLU A 196 -2.80 -31.41 -8.71
CA GLU A 196 -2.76 -32.70 -8.02
C GLU A 196 -2.54 -32.51 -6.51
N LYS A 197 -3.06 -33.47 -5.72
CA LYS A 197 -2.95 -33.40 -4.25
C LYS A 197 -1.49 -33.34 -3.79
N ASN A 198 -0.60 -34.09 -4.43
CA ASN A 198 0.83 -34.10 -4.07
C ASN A 198 1.46 -32.71 -4.26
N ASP A 199 1.16 -32.02 -5.35
CA ASP A 199 1.68 -30.69 -5.62
C ASP A 199 1.02 -29.66 -4.70
N PHE A 200 -0.27 -29.80 -4.39
CA PHE A 200 -0.96 -28.97 -3.40
C PHE A 200 -0.25 -29.05 -2.02
N ASP A 201 0.04 -30.26 -1.55
CA ASP A 201 0.70 -30.49 -0.27
C ASP A 201 2.16 -29.95 -0.27
N ARG A 202 2.86 -30.04 -1.42
CA ARG A 202 4.20 -29.47 -1.58
C ARG A 202 4.21 -27.95 -1.52
N ILE A 203 3.24 -27.29 -2.19
CA ILE A 203 3.10 -25.82 -2.16
C ILE A 203 2.87 -25.34 -0.72
N LEU A 204 1.98 -26.02 0.05
CA LEU A 204 1.74 -25.69 1.46
C LEU A 204 2.98 -25.84 2.35
N LYS A 205 3.82 -26.83 2.07
CA LYS A 205 5.10 -27.03 2.82
C LYS A 205 6.18 -26.03 2.45
N GLY A 206 5.98 -25.28 1.38
CA GLY A 206 6.95 -24.38 0.77
C GLY A 206 7.72 -25.06 -0.37
N ILE A 207 7.99 -24.27 -1.38
CA ILE A 207 8.72 -24.68 -2.60
C ILE A 207 9.94 -23.83 -2.82
N LYS A 208 10.89 -24.34 -3.57
CA LYS A 208 12.05 -23.59 -4.04
C LYS A 208 11.80 -23.16 -5.49
N LEU A 209 11.74 -21.87 -5.72
CA LEU A 209 11.74 -21.25 -7.03
C LEU A 209 13.16 -20.90 -7.46
N ASP A 210 13.34 -20.51 -8.71
CA ASP A 210 14.66 -20.14 -9.26
C ASP A 210 15.31 -18.98 -8.49
N ASP A 211 14.50 -18.06 -7.99
CA ASP A 211 14.90 -16.89 -7.21
C ASP A 211 14.87 -17.09 -5.69
N GLY A 212 14.66 -18.33 -5.21
CA GLY A 212 14.74 -18.70 -3.81
C GLY A 212 13.47 -19.36 -3.23
N PRO A 213 13.42 -19.60 -1.91
CA PRO A 213 12.29 -20.27 -1.28
C PRO A 213 11.03 -19.43 -1.35
N ALA A 214 9.89 -20.08 -1.56
CA ALA A 214 8.56 -19.50 -1.56
C ALA A 214 7.62 -20.29 -0.67
N SER A 215 6.80 -19.60 0.11
CA SER A 215 5.76 -20.17 0.96
C SER A 215 4.46 -19.42 0.78
N VAL A 216 3.37 -20.11 0.99
CA VAL A 216 2.01 -19.57 1.03
C VAL A 216 1.48 -19.62 2.45
N ASP A 217 0.67 -18.65 2.84
CA ASP A 217 0.02 -18.62 4.16
C ASP A 217 -1.21 -19.54 4.17
N ALA A 218 -1.93 -19.60 3.04
CA ALA A 218 -3.03 -20.52 2.83
C ALA A 218 -3.17 -20.87 1.35
N LEU A 219 -3.63 -22.08 1.08
CA LEU A 219 -3.98 -22.58 -0.24
C LEU A 219 -5.31 -23.35 -0.14
N ALA A 220 -6.24 -23.08 -1.03
CA ALA A 220 -7.50 -23.77 -1.09
C ALA A 220 -7.99 -23.91 -2.54
N TYR A 221 -8.77 -24.94 -2.82
CA TYR A 221 -9.56 -24.97 -4.06
C TYR A 221 -10.71 -23.96 -3.93
N ALA A 222 -10.87 -23.07 -4.90
CA ALA A 222 -11.96 -22.09 -4.93
C ALA A 222 -13.30 -22.77 -5.30
N ASP A 223 -13.23 -23.87 -6.05
CA ASP A 223 -14.36 -24.75 -6.36
C ASP A 223 -13.97 -26.21 -6.09
N ASN A 224 -14.82 -26.94 -5.36
CA ASN A 224 -14.60 -28.37 -5.08
C ASN A 224 -14.66 -29.26 -6.33
N LYS A 225 -15.34 -28.82 -7.38
CA LYS A 225 -15.52 -29.55 -8.65
C LYS A 225 -14.45 -29.19 -9.68
N ASP A 226 -13.87 -27.99 -9.59
CA ASP A 226 -12.87 -27.50 -10.53
C ASP A 226 -11.53 -27.24 -9.82
N LYS A 227 -10.67 -28.25 -9.84
CA LYS A 227 -9.33 -28.18 -9.24
C LYS A 227 -8.34 -27.29 -10.00
N THR A 228 -8.77 -26.61 -11.06
CA THR A 228 -7.98 -25.57 -11.73
C THR A 228 -8.12 -24.21 -11.06
N GLN A 229 -9.13 -24.01 -10.21
CA GLN A 229 -9.42 -22.76 -9.53
C GLN A 229 -8.89 -22.80 -8.09
N LEU A 230 -7.95 -21.92 -7.79
CA LEU A 230 -7.27 -21.87 -6.49
C LEU A 230 -7.41 -20.49 -5.83
N GLY A 231 -7.61 -20.49 -4.52
CA GLY A 231 -7.37 -19.34 -3.65
C GLY A 231 -5.98 -19.48 -2.99
N VAL A 232 -5.14 -18.48 -3.16
CA VAL A 232 -3.79 -18.45 -2.60
C VAL A 232 -3.65 -17.21 -1.73
N GLU A 233 -3.28 -17.38 -0.45
CA GLU A 233 -2.96 -16.28 0.45
C GLU A 233 -1.45 -16.22 0.68
N ILE A 234 -0.86 -15.04 0.52
CA ILE A 234 0.56 -14.78 0.78
C ILE A 234 0.74 -13.41 1.43
N HIS A 235 1.75 -13.25 2.28
CA HIS A 235 2.19 -11.95 2.81
C HIS A 235 3.51 -11.48 2.19
N SER A 236 4.28 -12.36 1.56
CA SER A 236 5.56 -12.01 0.97
C SER A 236 5.44 -10.91 -0.09
N GLY A 237 6.50 -10.10 -0.22
CA GLY A 237 6.56 -8.95 -1.13
C GLY A 237 7.47 -9.14 -2.34
N ARG A 238 7.91 -10.37 -2.63
CA ARG A 238 8.78 -10.62 -3.80
C ARG A 238 8.02 -10.35 -5.10
N ASN A 239 8.75 -9.89 -6.10
CA ASN A 239 8.19 -9.61 -7.42
C ASN A 239 7.91 -10.92 -8.15
N ARG A 240 6.69 -11.08 -8.67
CA ARG A 240 6.24 -12.24 -9.46
C ARG A 240 6.41 -13.60 -8.74
N ILE A 241 6.19 -13.60 -7.42
CA ILE A 241 6.12 -14.84 -6.66
C ILE A 241 4.84 -15.57 -6.99
#